data_ee92d24d3a72f459aabc886e5cc1e182
#
_entry.id   ee92d24d3a72f459aabc886e5cc1e182
#
_cell.length_a   1.000
_cell.length_b   1.000
_cell.length_c   1.000
_cell.angle_alpha   90.00
_cell.angle_beta   90.00
_cell.angle_gamma   90.00
#
_symmetry.space_group_name_H-M   'P 1'
#
loop_
_entity.id
_entity.type
_entity.pdbx_description
1 polymer ?
#
loop_
_entity_poly.entity_id
_entity_poly.type
_entity_poly.pdbx_seq_one_letter_code
_entity_poly.pdbx_strand_id
1 'polypeptide(L)'
;MKIRSALLCPALVALSVVSFAQIGAGNGTAIALAQKSPAVQTAYNYLIAQAHLLQDSHLQAQTLDAITNPSTCVYHRANVSPAQQQTIVQQLLAAGLADPNDQNSFPGGIIAGVYPAIVNDGTACPQLPQAFFSAPGSTWNGGHHSYPGGLMIHEANNDTSDQYLANQYRAMYGQSSHGFVSLDPKVLDKKPGEKSSVFIDQDIIVGAPIWHDWGKSIVFQWNADGSEFPELNFGGNGVTDNYGQPGNSKTGGHHIISIAESIARGFSPAFVIAQASAHSNPTSGNEYKVVNWIRAAAMLAQIDPVVTGYLMIDGQGNPRLPALRKLGDIDLADLGQTNVLAEYTLHNLSDADFTYSGPSVVAAQTILQTLAPRYGYDPSKTSVYNNGFRNPVLSFETAEHILMLYSGQGLAGVQAELDKLKKEHII
;
A
#
# COMPACT_ATOMS: atom_id res chain seq x y z
N MET A 1 -43.01 66.08 9.89
CA MET A 1 -42.11 65.27 9.03
C MET A 1 -41.13 64.53 9.98
N LYS A 2 -41.40 63.23 10.30
CA LYS A 2 -40.60 62.42 11.26
C LYS A 2 -39.69 61.52 10.45
N ILE A 3 -38.41 61.80 10.56
CA ILE A 3 -37.31 61.01 9.98
C ILE A 3 -37.10 59.76 10.85
N ARG A 4 -37.34 58.58 10.35
CA ARG A 4 -37.01 57.30 11.00
C ARG A 4 -35.61 56.90 10.59
N SER A 5 -34.71 56.90 11.55
CA SER A 5 -33.39 56.34 11.41
C SER A 5 -33.46 54.78 11.43
N ALA A 6 -33.07 54.16 10.32
CA ALA A 6 -32.91 52.70 10.26
C ALA A 6 -31.50 52.35 10.76
N LEU A 7 -31.42 51.60 11.87
CA LEU A 7 -30.18 50.97 12.32
C LEU A 7 -29.91 49.77 11.41
N LEU A 8 -28.82 49.85 10.64
CA LEU A 8 -28.22 48.69 9.99
C LEU A 8 -27.42 47.90 11.07
N CYS A 9 -27.86 46.68 11.35
CA CYS A 9 -27.11 45.70 12.13
C CYS A 9 -26.13 44.98 11.17
N PRO A 10 -24.81 45.01 11.39
CA PRO A 10 -23.91 44.22 10.58
C PRO A 10 -24.04 42.73 11.01
N ALA A 11 -24.52 41.89 10.10
CA ALA A 11 -24.46 40.44 10.27
C ALA A 11 -22.99 40.01 10.23
N LEU A 12 -22.44 39.63 11.41
CA LEU A 12 -21.19 38.88 11.47
C LEU A 12 -21.43 37.49 10.82
N VAL A 13 -20.92 37.32 9.63
CA VAL A 13 -20.74 35.99 9.03
C VAL A 13 -19.57 35.36 9.79
N ALA A 14 -19.89 34.50 10.75
CA ALA A 14 -18.91 33.61 11.33
C ALA A 14 -18.48 32.61 10.25
N LEU A 15 -17.34 32.87 9.61
CA LEU A 15 -16.61 31.86 8.85
C LEU A 15 -16.18 30.80 9.85
N SER A 16 -16.89 29.66 9.87
CA SER A 16 -16.41 28.45 10.51
C SER A 16 -15.14 28.04 9.78
N VAL A 17 -14.00 28.38 10.36
CA VAL A 17 -12.72 27.78 9.99
C VAL A 17 -12.87 26.31 10.38
N VAL A 18 -13.16 25.44 9.41
CA VAL A 18 -12.98 24.01 9.56
C VAL A 18 -11.47 23.85 9.80
N SER A 19 -11.10 23.65 11.05
CA SER A 19 -9.75 23.26 11.43
C SER A 19 -9.54 21.88 10.80
N PHE A 20 -8.92 21.83 9.65
CA PHE A 20 -8.38 20.58 9.13
C PHE A 20 -7.43 20.06 10.21
N ALA A 21 -7.76 18.93 10.83
CA ALA A 21 -6.85 18.23 11.70
C ALA A 21 -5.51 18.12 10.96
N GLN A 22 -4.43 18.57 11.58
CA GLN A 22 -3.13 18.60 10.92
C GLN A 22 -2.77 17.15 10.54
N ILE A 23 -2.65 16.88 9.25
CA ILE A 23 -2.25 15.57 8.72
C ILE A 23 -0.93 15.18 9.40
N GLY A 24 -0.87 13.94 9.90
CA GLY A 24 0.32 13.43 10.59
C GLY A 24 0.45 13.84 12.06
N ALA A 25 -0.50 14.60 12.64
CA ALA A 25 -0.44 14.99 14.05
C ALA A 25 -0.48 13.79 15.02
N GLY A 26 -0.99 12.64 14.59
CA GLY A 26 -1.01 11.38 15.33
C GLY A 26 0.18 10.44 15.08
N ASN A 27 1.06 10.76 14.12
CA ASN A 27 2.15 9.86 13.73
C ASN A 27 3.05 9.46 14.91
N GLY A 28 3.39 10.39 15.79
CA GLY A 28 4.21 10.10 16.99
C GLY A 28 3.55 9.09 17.93
N THR A 29 2.22 9.18 18.11
CA THR A 29 1.44 8.24 18.92
C THR A 29 1.44 6.85 18.29
N ALA A 30 1.22 6.76 16.98
CA ALA A 30 1.24 5.51 16.23
C ALA A 30 2.61 4.83 16.26
N ILE A 31 3.70 5.60 16.07
CA ILE A 31 5.08 5.11 16.18
C ILE A 31 5.31 4.50 17.57
N ALA A 32 4.99 5.24 18.63
CA ALA A 32 5.20 4.77 20.00
C ALA A 32 4.40 3.50 20.35
N LEU A 33 3.21 3.36 19.76
CA LEU A 33 2.35 2.19 19.90
C LEU A 33 2.93 0.99 19.14
N ALA A 34 3.23 1.15 17.85
CA ALA A 34 3.77 0.10 17.00
C ALA A 34 5.12 -0.43 17.52
N GLN A 35 5.97 0.44 18.10
CA GLN A 35 7.22 0.04 18.75
C GLN A 35 7.03 -0.90 19.94
N LYS A 36 5.90 -0.79 20.65
CA LYS A 36 5.60 -1.61 21.82
C LYS A 36 4.87 -2.90 21.47
N SER A 37 4.24 -2.97 20.30
CA SER A 37 3.46 -4.15 19.90
C SER A 37 4.38 -5.32 19.54
N PRO A 38 4.30 -6.47 20.24
CA PRO A 38 5.07 -7.66 19.89
C PRO A 38 4.71 -8.20 18.50
N ALA A 39 3.44 -8.15 18.10
CA ALA A 39 2.98 -8.58 16.79
C ALA A 39 3.64 -7.76 15.66
N VAL A 40 3.56 -6.43 15.77
CA VAL A 40 4.16 -5.51 14.78
C VAL A 40 5.68 -5.68 14.73
N GLN A 41 6.35 -5.76 15.87
CA GLN A 41 7.81 -5.91 15.92
C GLN A 41 8.27 -7.27 15.39
N THR A 42 7.50 -8.34 15.60
CA THR A 42 7.81 -9.66 15.03
C THR A 42 7.69 -9.62 13.51
N ALA A 43 6.61 -9.07 12.97
CA ALA A 43 6.42 -8.91 11.53
C ALA A 43 7.51 -8.01 10.91
N TYR A 44 7.82 -6.89 11.53
CA TYR A 44 8.86 -5.97 11.07
C TYR A 44 10.25 -6.63 11.04
N ASN A 45 10.64 -7.33 12.12
CA ASN A 45 11.89 -8.06 12.16
C ASN A 45 11.97 -9.19 11.13
N TYR A 46 10.83 -9.84 10.85
CA TYR A 46 10.73 -10.81 9.76
C TYR A 46 11.03 -10.15 8.42
N LEU A 47 10.40 -9.03 8.08
CA LEU A 47 10.64 -8.32 6.82
C LEU A 47 12.10 -7.85 6.67
N ILE A 48 12.73 -7.37 7.75
CA ILE A 48 14.16 -7.04 7.76
C ILE A 48 14.99 -8.29 7.44
N ALA A 49 14.66 -9.42 8.06
CA ALA A 49 15.38 -10.68 7.81
C ALA A 49 15.20 -11.13 6.34
N GLN A 50 14.02 -10.97 5.76
CA GLN A 50 13.78 -11.27 4.35
C GLN A 50 14.56 -10.32 3.43
N ALA A 51 14.58 -9.02 3.72
CA ALA A 51 15.36 -8.05 2.95
C ALA A 51 16.85 -8.41 2.90
N HIS A 52 17.41 -8.99 3.97
CA HIS A 52 18.79 -9.51 3.98
C HIS A 52 19.01 -10.73 3.09
N LEU A 53 17.97 -11.42 2.63
CA LEU A 53 18.08 -12.57 1.71
C LEU A 53 18.13 -12.17 0.24
N LEU A 54 17.82 -10.90 -0.10
CA LEU A 54 17.92 -10.39 -1.46
C LEU A 54 19.35 -10.54 -1.99
N GLN A 55 19.49 -11.05 -3.21
CA GLN A 55 20.78 -11.36 -3.83
C GLN A 55 21.31 -10.18 -4.66
N ASP A 56 20.44 -9.39 -5.27
CA ASP A 56 20.83 -8.14 -5.89
C ASP A 56 21.23 -7.14 -4.80
N SER A 57 22.51 -6.80 -4.75
CA SER A 57 23.06 -5.93 -3.71
C SER A 57 22.51 -4.51 -3.73
N HIS A 58 22.10 -3.99 -4.90
CA HIS A 58 21.46 -2.68 -5.00
C HIS A 58 20.04 -2.73 -4.41
N LEU A 59 19.24 -3.69 -4.85
CA LEU A 59 17.89 -3.90 -4.31
C LEU A 59 17.92 -4.13 -2.80
N GLN A 60 18.83 -4.98 -2.30
CA GLN A 60 19.01 -5.24 -0.87
C GLN A 60 19.32 -3.96 -0.10
N ALA A 61 20.32 -3.19 -0.54
CA ALA A 61 20.75 -1.97 0.16
C ALA A 61 19.62 -0.92 0.17
N GLN A 62 18.91 -0.73 -0.95
CA GLN A 62 17.82 0.21 -1.06
C GLN A 62 16.60 -0.23 -0.23
N THR A 63 16.31 -1.52 -0.19
CA THR A 63 15.22 -2.06 0.63
C THR A 63 15.49 -1.86 2.12
N LEU A 64 16.68 -2.25 2.59
CA LEU A 64 17.06 -2.06 3.99
C LEU A 64 17.06 -0.58 4.38
N ASP A 65 17.59 0.32 3.55
CA ASP A 65 17.51 1.76 3.80
C ASP A 65 16.05 2.22 3.92
N ALA A 66 15.20 1.84 2.99
CA ALA A 66 13.82 2.29 2.92
C ALA A 66 12.95 1.85 4.11
N ILE A 67 13.22 0.68 4.70
CA ILE A 67 12.39 0.13 5.78
C ILE A 67 13.00 0.34 7.17
N THR A 68 14.33 0.53 7.29
CA THR A 68 14.99 0.63 8.61
C THR A 68 15.55 2.02 8.92
N ASN A 69 15.85 2.84 7.92
CA ASN A 69 16.40 4.16 8.12
C ASN A 69 15.27 5.19 8.33
N PRO A 70 15.10 5.75 9.52
CA PRO A 70 14.05 6.76 9.78
C PRO A 70 14.26 8.07 8.98
N SER A 71 15.45 8.27 8.42
CA SER A 71 15.81 9.43 7.59
C SER A 71 16.01 9.05 6.12
N THR A 72 15.45 7.93 5.67
CA THR A 72 15.52 7.52 4.27
C THR A 72 14.98 8.61 3.36
N CYS A 73 15.65 8.83 2.23
CA CYS A 73 15.18 9.80 1.24
C CYS A 73 14.00 9.22 0.45
N VAL A 74 13.00 10.04 0.21
CA VAL A 74 11.90 9.77 -0.73
C VAL A 74 12.35 10.26 -2.11
N TYR A 75 12.94 9.38 -2.89
CA TYR A 75 13.68 9.75 -4.11
C TYR A 75 12.80 10.35 -5.21
N HIS A 76 11.57 9.83 -5.41
CA HIS A 76 10.64 10.41 -6.40
C HIS A 76 10.17 11.83 -6.06
N ARG A 77 10.42 12.30 -4.81
CA ARG A 77 10.10 13.67 -4.32
C ARG A 77 11.33 14.57 -4.26
N ALA A 78 12.54 14.04 -4.50
CA ALA A 78 13.78 14.79 -4.37
C ALA A 78 13.84 15.95 -5.38
N ASN A 79 14.02 17.17 -4.86
CA ASN A 79 14.08 18.42 -5.64
C ASN A 79 12.79 18.76 -6.42
N VAL A 80 11.64 18.16 -6.10
CA VAL A 80 10.36 18.45 -6.75
C VAL A 80 9.72 19.67 -6.10
N SER A 81 9.86 20.83 -6.70
CA SER A 81 9.25 22.07 -6.21
C SER A 81 7.72 22.04 -6.30
N PRO A 82 7.00 22.86 -5.52
CA PRO A 82 5.53 22.96 -5.62
C PRO A 82 5.03 23.30 -7.04
N ALA A 83 5.78 24.10 -7.81
CA ALA A 83 5.42 24.39 -9.20
C ALA A 83 5.55 23.15 -10.10
N GLN A 84 6.57 22.32 -9.88
CA GLN A 84 6.73 21.04 -10.58
C GLN A 84 5.63 20.04 -10.19
N GLN A 85 5.25 19.96 -8.91
CA GLN A 85 4.12 19.14 -8.46
C GLN A 85 2.83 19.52 -9.19
N GLN A 86 2.53 20.82 -9.32
CA GLN A 86 1.39 21.30 -10.11
C GLN A 86 1.49 20.90 -11.58
N THR A 87 2.68 21.03 -12.19
CA THR A 87 2.89 20.65 -13.59
C THR A 87 2.66 19.16 -13.80
N ILE A 88 3.18 18.30 -12.92
CA ILE A 88 3.01 16.85 -13.00
C ILE A 88 1.53 16.47 -12.82
N VAL A 89 0.82 17.09 -11.89
CA VAL A 89 -0.64 16.86 -11.73
C VAL A 89 -1.40 17.23 -13.01
N GLN A 90 -1.05 18.35 -13.66
CA GLN A 90 -1.65 18.73 -14.95
C GLN A 90 -1.33 17.70 -16.05
N GLN A 91 -0.14 17.14 -16.05
CA GLN A 91 0.23 16.05 -16.98
C GLN A 91 -0.59 14.77 -16.73
N LEU A 92 -0.77 14.38 -15.46
CA LEU A 92 -1.63 13.25 -15.09
C LEU A 92 -3.07 13.44 -15.55
N LEU A 93 -3.63 14.64 -15.35
CA LEU A 93 -4.98 15.01 -15.82
C LEU A 93 -5.08 14.95 -17.34
N ALA A 94 -4.12 15.54 -18.05
CA ALA A 94 -4.09 15.55 -19.51
C ALA A 94 -3.93 14.14 -20.11
N ALA A 95 -3.26 13.24 -19.41
CA ALA A 95 -3.06 11.84 -19.81
C ALA A 95 -4.25 10.94 -19.43
N GLY A 96 -5.28 11.45 -18.75
CA GLY A 96 -6.40 10.66 -18.23
C GLY A 96 -6.01 9.71 -17.10
N LEU A 97 -4.91 10.00 -16.39
CA LEU A 97 -4.40 9.18 -15.29
C LEU A 97 -4.85 9.70 -13.91
N ALA A 98 -5.55 10.82 -13.87
CA ALA A 98 -6.21 11.35 -12.68
C ALA A 98 -7.56 11.96 -13.07
N ASP A 99 -8.50 12.01 -12.12
CA ASP A 99 -9.84 12.51 -12.34
C ASP A 99 -9.92 14.01 -11.97
N PRO A 100 -10.31 14.90 -12.88
CA PRO A 100 -10.40 16.33 -12.57
C PRO A 100 -11.44 16.65 -11.49
N ASN A 101 -12.40 15.76 -11.24
CA ASN A 101 -13.40 15.93 -10.18
C ASN A 101 -12.76 15.85 -8.79
N ASP A 102 -11.64 15.16 -8.65
CA ASP A 102 -10.93 15.01 -7.37
C ASP A 102 -10.34 16.34 -6.86
N GLN A 103 -10.21 17.36 -7.72
CA GLN A 103 -9.84 18.72 -7.29
C GLN A 103 -10.79 19.28 -6.23
N ASN A 104 -12.07 18.93 -6.29
CA ASN A 104 -13.09 19.45 -5.40
C ASN A 104 -13.62 18.43 -4.39
N SER A 105 -13.38 17.14 -4.62
CA SER A 105 -13.91 16.05 -3.80
C SER A 105 -12.90 15.53 -2.79
N PHE A 106 -11.61 15.59 -3.08
CA PHE A 106 -10.56 15.13 -2.17
C PHE A 106 -10.14 16.23 -1.18
N PRO A 107 -9.91 15.91 0.12
CA PRO A 107 -9.47 16.88 1.11
C PRO A 107 -8.12 17.52 0.75
N GLY A 108 -8.10 18.84 0.58
CA GLY A 108 -6.92 19.59 0.11
C GLY A 108 -6.71 19.57 -1.41
N GLY A 109 -7.65 18.97 -2.17
CA GLY A 109 -7.61 18.90 -3.63
C GLY A 109 -6.65 17.82 -4.16
N ILE A 110 -6.66 17.64 -5.47
CA ILE A 110 -5.90 16.57 -6.15
C ILE A 110 -4.39 16.64 -5.88
N ILE A 111 -3.82 17.84 -5.70
CA ILE A 111 -2.38 17.99 -5.41
C ILE A 111 -2.04 17.34 -4.07
N ALA A 112 -2.86 17.57 -3.04
CA ALA A 112 -2.65 16.96 -1.73
C ALA A 112 -2.81 15.42 -1.76
N GLY A 113 -3.61 14.89 -2.69
CA GLY A 113 -3.77 13.46 -2.87
C GLY A 113 -2.62 12.79 -3.62
N VAL A 114 -2.10 13.43 -4.67
CA VAL A 114 -0.96 12.92 -5.46
C VAL A 114 0.36 13.17 -4.73
N TYR A 115 0.46 14.29 -4.02
CA TYR A 115 1.62 14.72 -3.25
C TYR A 115 1.26 14.95 -1.77
N PRO A 116 0.96 13.89 -1.00
CA PRO A 116 0.77 14.03 0.44
C PRO A 116 1.97 14.71 1.10
N ALA A 117 1.72 15.46 2.17
CA ALA A 117 2.78 16.19 2.87
C ALA A 117 3.82 15.21 3.46
N ILE A 118 5.10 15.50 3.27
CA ILE A 118 6.24 14.74 3.82
C ILE A 118 7.23 15.69 4.50
N VAL A 119 8.19 15.13 5.24
CA VAL A 119 9.20 15.94 5.92
C VAL A 119 10.23 16.44 4.90
N ASN A 120 10.62 17.71 5.00
CA ASN A 120 11.59 18.34 4.11
C ASN A 120 11.24 18.25 2.62
N ASP A 121 9.96 18.35 2.27
CA ASP A 121 9.48 18.26 0.89
C ASP A 121 10.14 19.34 0.00
N GLY A 122 10.47 18.97 -1.23
CA GLY A 122 11.13 19.85 -2.21
C GLY A 122 12.64 20.03 -2.00
N THR A 123 13.24 19.40 -0.99
CA THR A 123 14.71 19.38 -0.81
C THR A 123 15.35 18.24 -1.59
N ALA A 124 16.67 18.15 -1.56
CA ALA A 124 17.40 17.03 -2.18
C ALA A 124 17.15 15.68 -1.49
N CYS A 125 16.75 15.69 -0.22
CA CYS A 125 16.41 14.48 0.53
C CYS A 125 15.16 14.72 1.39
N PRO A 126 13.96 14.71 0.79
CA PRO A 126 12.72 14.66 1.55
C PRO A 126 12.61 13.32 2.27
N GLN A 127 11.85 13.27 3.39
CA GLN A 127 11.84 12.11 4.28
C GLN A 127 10.41 11.68 4.59
N LEU A 128 10.26 10.42 5.01
CA LEU A 128 8.98 9.88 5.42
C LEU A 128 8.34 10.69 6.56
N PRO A 129 7.03 10.90 6.56
CA PRO A 129 6.33 11.59 7.64
C PRO A 129 6.15 10.73 8.89
N GLN A 130 6.32 9.41 8.77
CA GLN A 130 6.25 8.44 9.86
C GLN A 130 7.21 7.28 9.59
N ALA A 131 7.52 6.50 10.62
CA ALA A 131 8.32 5.29 10.45
C ALA A 131 7.55 4.24 9.64
N PHE A 132 8.23 3.52 8.75
CA PHE A 132 7.63 2.47 7.93
C PHE A 132 6.81 1.48 8.76
N PHE A 133 7.36 1.01 9.90
CA PHE A 133 6.69 0.04 10.76
C PHE A 133 5.45 0.55 11.50
N SER A 134 5.12 1.85 11.44
CA SER A 134 3.96 2.43 12.12
C SER A 134 2.75 2.67 11.21
N ALA A 135 2.94 2.53 9.90
CA ALA A 135 1.89 2.75 8.92
C ALA A 135 0.77 1.70 9.05
N PRO A 136 -0.49 2.09 8.79
CA PRO A 136 -1.59 1.14 8.68
C PRO A 136 -1.54 0.39 7.35
N GLY A 137 -2.22 -0.75 7.30
CA GLY A 137 -2.35 -1.51 6.05
C GLY A 137 -3.33 -0.90 5.04
N SER A 138 -4.26 -0.07 5.48
CA SER A 138 -5.23 0.61 4.62
C SER A 138 -5.94 1.73 5.37
N THR A 139 -6.90 2.40 4.70
CA THR A 139 -7.64 3.53 5.24
C THR A 139 -8.64 3.12 6.33
N TRP A 140 -9.02 4.09 7.16
CA TRP A 140 -10.06 4.00 8.18
C TRP A 140 -11.40 3.44 7.62
N ASN A 141 -12.21 2.87 8.51
CA ASN A 141 -13.57 2.38 8.20
C ASN A 141 -13.66 1.14 7.29
N GLY A 142 -12.90 0.12 7.59
CA GLY A 142 -13.02 -1.19 6.98
C GLY A 142 -11.95 -1.52 5.96
N GLY A 143 -10.94 -0.67 5.83
CA GLY A 143 -9.71 -1.04 5.16
C GLY A 143 -8.98 -2.16 5.92
N HIS A 144 -8.32 -3.06 5.19
CA HIS A 144 -7.57 -4.16 5.78
C HIS A 144 -6.43 -3.64 6.67
N HIS A 145 -6.18 -4.28 7.80
CA HIS A 145 -5.11 -3.91 8.74
C HIS A 145 -5.05 -2.40 9.09
N SER A 146 -6.21 -1.71 9.17
CA SER A 146 -6.27 -0.27 9.44
C SER A 146 -6.06 0.04 10.93
N TYR A 147 -4.82 -0.16 11.40
CA TYR A 147 -4.36 0.12 12.76
C TYR A 147 -2.83 0.38 12.76
N PRO A 148 -2.26 1.01 13.80
CA PRO A 148 -0.83 1.29 13.85
C PRO A 148 0.03 0.03 13.73
N GLY A 149 0.90 -0.01 12.73
CA GLY A 149 1.73 -1.17 12.39
C GLY A 149 1.04 -2.24 11.55
N GLY A 150 -0.21 -2.01 11.14
CA GLY A 150 -0.95 -2.97 10.31
C GLY A 150 -0.28 -3.27 8.97
N LEU A 151 0.47 -2.31 8.41
CA LEU A 151 1.28 -2.54 7.22
C LEU A 151 2.29 -3.68 7.41
N MET A 152 2.92 -3.77 8.58
CA MET A 152 3.90 -4.85 8.84
C MET A 152 3.26 -6.23 8.84
N ILE A 153 2.06 -6.34 9.41
CA ILE A 153 1.30 -7.59 9.42
C ILE A 153 0.91 -7.99 7.99
N HIS A 154 0.41 -7.04 7.20
CA HIS A 154 0.05 -7.22 5.81
C HIS A 154 1.23 -7.69 4.96
N GLU A 155 2.35 -6.95 4.99
CA GLU A 155 3.55 -7.27 4.20
C GLU A 155 4.20 -8.61 4.61
N ALA A 156 4.21 -8.93 5.91
CA ALA A 156 4.74 -10.22 6.37
C ALA A 156 3.86 -11.38 5.90
N ASN A 157 2.54 -11.20 5.88
CA ASN A 157 1.62 -12.20 5.31
C ASN A 157 1.86 -12.37 3.81
N ASN A 158 1.94 -11.26 3.07
CA ASN A 158 2.19 -11.26 1.64
C ASN A 158 3.51 -11.93 1.28
N ASP A 159 4.61 -11.55 1.91
CA ASP A 159 5.93 -12.11 1.64
C ASP A 159 5.96 -13.63 1.95
N THR A 160 5.40 -14.03 3.08
CA THR A 160 5.29 -15.45 3.45
C THR A 160 4.47 -16.21 2.42
N SER A 161 3.31 -15.67 2.02
CA SER A 161 2.41 -16.29 1.04
C SER A 161 3.06 -16.39 -0.33
N ASP A 162 3.75 -15.34 -0.80
CA ASP A 162 4.42 -15.32 -2.10
C ASP A 162 5.52 -16.36 -2.17
N GLN A 163 6.33 -16.49 -1.12
CA GLN A 163 7.36 -17.53 -1.03
C GLN A 163 6.76 -18.96 -1.05
N TYR A 164 5.66 -19.19 -0.33
CA TYR A 164 4.97 -20.49 -0.36
C TYR A 164 4.40 -20.80 -1.75
N LEU A 165 3.75 -19.85 -2.40
CA LEU A 165 3.22 -19.99 -3.75
C LEU A 165 4.34 -20.24 -4.76
N ALA A 166 5.45 -19.51 -4.68
CA ALA A 166 6.62 -19.71 -5.53
C ALA A 166 7.21 -21.12 -5.38
N ASN A 167 7.33 -21.61 -4.15
CA ASN A 167 7.78 -22.98 -3.88
C ASN A 167 6.80 -24.03 -4.40
N GLN A 168 5.50 -23.80 -4.27
CA GLN A 168 4.47 -24.67 -4.85
C GLN A 168 4.58 -24.72 -6.37
N TYR A 169 4.77 -23.59 -7.04
CA TYR A 169 4.95 -23.53 -8.50
C TYR A 169 6.22 -24.26 -8.94
N ARG A 170 7.34 -24.09 -8.23
CA ARG A 170 8.58 -24.84 -8.49
C ARG A 170 8.37 -26.35 -8.31
N ALA A 171 7.64 -26.76 -7.31
CA ALA A 171 7.34 -28.15 -7.04
C ALA A 171 6.42 -28.78 -8.10
N MET A 172 5.36 -28.06 -8.50
CA MET A 172 4.36 -28.59 -9.44
C MET A 172 4.82 -28.53 -10.89
N TYR A 173 5.45 -27.43 -11.30
CA TYR A 173 5.76 -27.15 -12.71
C TYR A 173 7.24 -27.29 -13.03
N GLY A 174 8.10 -27.40 -12.03
CA GLY A 174 9.55 -27.49 -12.18
C GLY A 174 10.12 -28.85 -12.56
N GLN A 175 9.29 -29.89 -12.73
CA GLN A 175 9.73 -31.23 -13.10
C GLN A 175 8.92 -31.75 -14.28
N SER A 176 9.59 -32.01 -15.39
CA SER A 176 8.93 -32.08 -16.68
C SER A 176 8.61 -33.48 -17.20
N SER A 177 9.24 -34.54 -16.74
CA SER A 177 9.18 -35.82 -17.49
C SER A 177 8.36 -36.95 -16.90
N HIS A 178 7.92 -36.85 -15.67
CA HIS A 178 7.32 -38.00 -14.95
C HIS A 178 6.07 -37.67 -14.13
N GLY A 179 5.34 -36.61 -14.47
CA GLY A 179 4.11 -36.21 -13.77
C GLY A 179 4.35 -35.21 -12.66
N PHE A 180 3.27 -34.88 -11.93
CA PHE A 180 3.33 -33.93 -10.82
C PHE A 180 4.30 -34.45 -9.75
N VAL A 181 5.17 -33.57 -9.31
CA VAL A 181 5.95 -33.80 -8.09
C VAL A 181 5.00 -33.95 -6.94
N SER A 182 5.32 -34.92 -6.08
CA SER A 182 4.62 -35.07 -4.81
C SER A 182 4.45 -33.72 -4.11
N LEU A 183 3.24 -33.40 -3.69
CA LEU A 183 2.95 -32.28 -2.79
C LEU A 183 3.49 -32.57 -1.37
N ASP A 184 4.58 -33.35 -1.27
CA ASP A 184 5.27 -33.54 0.01
C ASP A 184 5.70 -32.19 0.55
N PRO A 185 5.28 -31.80 1.76
CA PRO A 185 5.73 -30.58 2.41
C PRO A 185 7.26 -30.40 2.40
N LYS A 186 8.03 -31.49 2.42
CA LYS A 186 9.49 -31.46 2.33
C LYS A 186 10.01 -30.93 0.98
N VAL A 187 9.20 -31.00 -0.08
CA VAL A 187 9.56 -30.42 -1.39
C VAL A 187 9.29 -28.92 -1.40
N LEU A 188 8.33 -28.47 -0.59
CA LEU A 188 8.01 -27.05 -0.42
C LEU A 188 9.05 -26.31 0.43
N ASP A 189 9.83 -27.04 1.25
CA ASP A 189 10.91 -26.47 2.08
C ASP A 189 12.25 -26.30 1.34
N LYS A 190 12.26 -26.39 0.01
CA LYS A 190 13.49 -26.18 -0.77
C LYS A 190 14.01 -24.77 -0.55
N LYS A 191 15.29 -24.72 -0.18
CA LYS A 191 15.98 -23.45 0.01
C LYS A 191 16.00 -22.61 -1.27
N PRO A 192 15.92 -21.28 -1.17
CA PRO A 192 16.18 -20.39 -2.29
C PRO A 192 17.49 -20.81 -3.00
N GLY A 193 17.45 -20.96 -4.33
CA GLY A 193 18.62 -21.32 -5.14
C GLY A 193 18.77 -22.81 -5.47
N GLU A 194 17.90 -23.71 -5.00
CA GLU A 194 17.88 -25.08 -5.55
C GLU A 194 17.46 -25.08 -7.02
N LYS A 195 18.23 -25.77 -7.86
CA LYS A 195 18.01 -25.82 -9.32
C LYS A 195 16.65 -26.45 -9.62
N SER A 196 15.72 -25.65 -10.07
CA SER A 196 14.47 -26.05 -10.70
C SER A 196 14.59 -25.95 -12.21
N SER A 197 13.82 -26.74 -12.97
CA SER A 197 13.70 -26.57 -14.43
C SER A 197 12.94 -25.32 -14.82
N VAL A 198 12.22 -24.70 -13.88
CA VAL A 198 11.57 -23.41 -14.06
C VAL A 198 12.30 -22.34 -13.26
N PHE A 199 12.40 -21.16 -13.84
CA PHE A 199 13.00 -20.01 -13.17
C PHE A 199 11.87 -19.16 -12.57
N ILE A 200 11.98 -18.90 -11.28
CA ILE A 200 11.19 -17.92 -10.54
C ILE A 200 12.20 -17.07 -9.77
N ASP A 201 12.17 -15.77 -10.00
CA ASP A 201 13.15 -14.85 -9.43
C ASP A 201 12.88 -14.62 -7.93
N GLN A 202 13.80 -15.07 -7.09
CA GLN A 202 13.65 -15.00 -5.63
C GLN A 202 13.70 -13.55 -5.11
N ASP A 203 14.45 -12.68 -5.75
CA ASP A 203 14.52 -11.27 -5.36
C ASP A 203 13.19 -10.55 -5.62
N ILE A 204 12.48 -10.94 -6.67
CA ILE A 204 11.13 -10.44 -6.93
C ILE A 204 10.15 -10.99 -5.90
N ILE A 205 10.18 -12.31 -5.65
CA ILE A 205 9.27 -12.98 -4.70
C ILE A 205 9.39 -12.43 -3.28
N VAL A 206 10.58 -12.04 -2.86
CA VAL A 206 10.82 -11.46 -1.52
C VAL A 206 10.63 -9.93 -1.53
N GLY A 207 11.15 -9.26 -2.54
CA GLY A 207 11.19 -7.80 -2.55
C GLY A 207 9.87 -7.15 -2.95
N ALA A 208 9.12 -7.72 -3.91
CA ALA A 208 7.90 -7.10 -4.38
C ALA A 208 6.83 -6.95 -3.28
N PRO A 209 6.57 -7.96 -2.42
CA PRO A 209 5.71 -7.79 -1.26
C PRO A 209 6.12 -6.65 -0.33
N ILE A 210 7.42 -6.48 -0.04
CA ILE A 210 7.92 -5.41 0.84
C ILE A 210 7.70 -4.01 0.22
N TRP A 211 7.71 -3.91 -1.10
CA TRP A 211 7.68 -2.64 -1.80
C TRP A 211 6.33 -2.22 -2.34
N HIS A 212 5.38 -3.15 -2.58
CA HIS A 212 4.14 -2.79 -3.26
C HIS A 212 3.33 -1.74 -2.51
N ASP A 213 3.37 -1.79 -1.19
CA ASP A 213 2.62 -0.95 -0.29
C ASP A 213 3.48 0.04 0.54
N TRP A 214 4.77 0.16 0.25
CA TRP A 214 5.67 1.07 0.95
C TRP A 214 5.15 2.52 1.00
N GLY A 215 4.46 2.97 -0.05
CA GLY A 215 3.82 4.28 -0.14
C GLY A 215 2.74 4.53 0.90
N LYS A 216 2.19 3.49 1.55
CA LYS A 216 1.25 3.63 2.67
C LYS A 216 1.84 4.41 3.83
N SER A 217 3.17 4.36 4.03
CA SER A 217 3.87 5.19 5.02
C SER A 217 3.85 6.69 4.71
N ILE A 218 3.56 7.07 3.47
CA ILE A 218 3.39 8.46 3.01
C ILE A 218 1.92 8.86 3.02
N VAL A 219 1.04 7.99 2.51
CA VAL A 219 -0.36 8.32 2.23
C VAL A 219 -1.22 8.26 3.50
N PHE A 220 -1.11 7.17 4.27
CA PHE A 220 -1.95 6.95 5.45
C PHE A 220 -1.30 7.50 6.72
N GLN A 221 -1.28 8.82 6.84
CA GLN A 221 -0.78 9.48 8.03
C GLN A 221 -1.86 9.53 9.11
N TRP A 222 -1.45 9.46 10.36
CA TRP A 222 -2.35 9.45 11.50
C TRP A 222 -2.79 10.86 11.88
N ASN A 223 -4.10 11.02 12.07
CA ASN A 223 -4.69 12.21 12.67
C ASN A 223 -4.55 12.19 14.20
N ALA A 224 -4.68 13.34 14.85
CA ALA A 224 -4.60 13.45 16.31
C ALA A 224 -5.65 12.62 17.05
N ASP A 225 -6.77 12.31 16.41
CA ASP A 225 -7.83 11.48 16.98
C ASP A 225 -7.64 9.98 16.80
N GLY A 226 -6.51 9.57 16.22
CA GLY A 226 -6.16 8.18 15.97
C GLY A 226 -6.85 7.54 14.75
N SER A 227 -7.46 8.35 13.88
CA SER A 227 -7.90 7.96 12.54
C SER A 227 -6.79 8.18 11.51
N GLU A 228 -6.92 7.58 10.33
CA GLU A 228 -6.01 7.78 9.21
C GLU A 228 -6.53 8.85 8.23
N PHE A 229 -5.63 9.56 7.57
CA PHE A 229 -5.97 10.44 6.47
C PHE A 229 -6.41 9.61 5.25
N PRO A 230 -7.46 10.06 4.52
CA PRO A 230 -7.93 9.31 3.35
C PRO A 230 -6.93 9.35 2.21
N GLU A 231 -6.99 8.35 1.34
CA GLU A 231 -6.19 8.21 0.15
C GLU A 231 -6.92 8.69 -1.10
N LEU A 232 -6.18 9.30 -2.03
CA LEU A 232 -6.64 9.56 -3.39
C LEU A 232 -6.38 8.33 -4.28
N ASN A 233 -7.42 7.85 -4.96
CA ASN A 233 -7.26 6.83 -5.99
C ASN A 233 -7.03 7.49 -7.35
N PHE A 234 -5.95 7.13 -8.06
CA PHE A 234 -5.61 7.62 -9.40
C PHE A 234 -4.90 6.52 -10.22
N GLY A 235 -4.26 6.84 -11.34
CA GLY A 235 -3.70 5.87 -12.27
C GLY A 235 -4.67 5.51 -13.42
N GLY A 236 -5.81 6.18 -13.47
CA GLY A 236 -6.82 6.16 -14.52
C GLY A 236 -7.99 7.04 -14.13
N ASN A 237 -8.85 7.40 -15.08
CA ASN A 237 -10.03 8.21 -14.81
C ASN A 237 -11.36 7.46 -14.99
N GLY A 238 -11.29 6.18 -15.39
CA GLY A 238 -12.44 5.31 -15.59
C GLY A 238 -13.23 5.58 -16.88
N VAL A 239 -12.77 6.47 -17.77
CA VAL A 239 -13.44 6.80 -19.01
C VAL A 239 -12.95 5.92 -20.16
N THR A 240 -11.65 5.96 -20.46
CA THR A 240 -11.01 5.21 -21.53
C THR A 240 -9.60 4.83 -21.11
N ASP A 241 -9.36 3.57 -20.85
CA ASP A 241 -8.11 3.13 -20.25
C ASP A 241 -7.30 2.20 -21.14
N ASN A 242 -7.91 1.36 -21.93
CA ASN A 242 -7.23 0.34 -22.71
C ASN A 242 -7.28 0.67 -24.18
N TYR A 243 -6.36 1.52 -24.68
CA TYR A 243 -6.23 1.84 -26.10
C TYR A 243 -7.57 2.30 -26.73
N GLY A 244 -8.31 3.11 -26.01
CA GLY A 244 -9.63 3.59 -26.45
C GLY A 244 -10.81 2.70 -26.04
N GLN A 245 -10.56 1.58 -25.35
CA GLN A 245 -11.65 0.75 -24.82
C GLN A 245 -12.09 1.25 -23.43
N PRO A 246 -13.38 1.10 -23.08
CA PRO A 246 -13.83 1.39 -21.71
C PRO A 246 -13.09 0.53 -20.71
N GLY A 247 -12.62 1.14 -19.63
CA GLY A 247 -11.90 0.44 -18.60
C GLY A 247 -11.82 1.27 -17.32
N ASN A 248 -11.19 0.70 -16.29
CA ASN A 248 -10.92 1.39 -15.06
C ASN A 248 -9.58 0.90 -14.50
N SER A 249 -8.59 1.78 -14.56
CA SER A 249 -7.27 1.56 -13.97
C SER A 249 -7.03 2.38 -12.71
N LYS A 250 -8.07 3.01 -12.10
CA LYS A 250 -7.89 3.66 -10.80
C LYS A 250 -7.42 2.65 -9.76
N THR A 251 -6.39 3.04 -9.02
CA THR A 251 -5.84 2.27 -7.89
C THR A 251 -5.51 3.22 -6.74
N GLY A 252 -5.17 2.69 -5.57
CA GLY A 252 -4.72 3.51 -4.44
C GLY A 252 -3.49 4.33 -4.78
N GLY A 253 -3.45 5.57 -4.31
CA GLY A 253 -2.30 6.48 -4.53
C GLY A 253 -1.02 5.91 -3.95
N HIS A 254 -1.09 5.15 -2.82
CA HIS A 254 0.06 4.47 -2.25
C HIS A 254 0.74 3.55 -3.26
N HIS A 255 -0.05 2.83 -4.06
CA HIS A 255 0.47 1.91 -5.07
C HIS A 255 1.28 2.63 -6.15
N ILE A 256 0.72 3.73 -6.71
CA ILE A 256 1.44 4.56 -7.70
C ILE A 256 2.70 5.19 -7.09
N ILE A 257 2.63 5.66 -5.85
CA ILE A 257 3.76 6.26 -5.12
C ILE A 257 4.84 5.21 -4.85
N SER A 258 4.47 3.98 -4.47
CA SER A 258 5.42 2.87 -4.29
C SER A 258 6.16 2.54 -5.60
N ILE A 259 5.43 2.46 -6.72
CA ILE A 259 6.01 2.23 -8.04
C ILE A 259 6.96 3.38 -8.43
N ALA A 260 6.55 4.64 -8.18
CA ALA A 260 7.38 5.80 -8.47
C ALA A 260 8.68 5.81 -7.66
N GLU A 261 8.62 5.40 -6.39
CA GLU A 261 9.81 5.28 -5.56
C GLU A 261 10.75 4.18 -6.05
N SER A 262 10.21 3.01 -6.42
CA SER A 262 11.00 1.91 -6.97
C SER A 262 11.69 2.28 -8.29
N ILE A 263 10.98 3.00 -9.17
CA ILE A 263 11.56 3.58 -10.39
C ILE A 263 12.68 4.57 -10.05
N ALA A 264 12.43 5.50 -9.13
CA ALA A 264 13.39 6.53 -8.74
C ALA A 264 14.63 5.94 -8.05
N ARG A 265 14.51 4.80 -7.38
CA ARG A 265 15.62 4.02 -6.82
C ARG A 265 16.34 3.14 -7.87
N GLY A 266 15.86 3.10 -9.10
CA GLY A 266 16.52 2.37 -10.21
C GLY A 266 16.32 0.86 -10.18
N PHE A 267 15.20 0.37 -9.64
CA PHE A 267 14.88 -1.05 -9.67
C PHE A 267 14.57 -1.54 -11.09
N SER A 268 14.81 -2.82 -11.34
CA SER A 268 14.65 -3.38 -12.67
C SER A 268 13.19 -3.35 -13.16
N PRO A 269 12.95 -3.27 -14.49
CA PRO A 269 11.59 -3.33 -15.02
C PRO A 269 10.83 -4.59 -14.60
N ALA A 270 11.47 -5.75 -14.52
CA ALA A 270 10.84 -6.99 -14.06
C ALA A 270 10.33 -6.87 -12.63
N PHE A 271 11.12 -6.27 -11.73
CA PHE A 271 10.75 -6.02 -10.35
C PHE A 271 9.58 -5.05 -10.25
N VAL A 272 9.67 -3.91 -10.94
CA VAL A 272 8.63 -2.86 -10.88
C VAL A 272 7.29 -3.35 -11.44
N ILE A 273 7.30 -4.14 -12.52
CA ILE A 273 6.07 -4.72 -13.08
C ILE A 273 5.48 -5.77 -12.12
N ALA A 274 6.31 -6.61 -11.50
CA ALA A 274 5.84 -7.57 -10.52
C ALA A 274 5.25 -6.88 -9.29
N GLN A 275 5.91 -5.87 -8.76
CA GLN A 275 5.39 -5.02 -7.69
C GLN A 275 4.03 -4.41 -8.06
N ALA A 276 3.92 -3.83 -9.25
CA ALA A 276 2.67 -3.26 -9.75
C ALA A 276 1.56 -4.30 -9.94
N SER A 277 1.91 -5.57 -10.12
CA SER A 277 0.97 -6.67 -10.34
C SER A 277 0.18 -7.05 -9.08
N ALA A 278 0.56 -6.61 -7.88
CA ALA A 278 -0.19 -6.84 -6.64
C ALA A 278 -1.68 -6.52 -6.81
N HIS A 279 -2.00 -5.33 -7.29
CA HIS A 279 -3.39 -4.88 -7.43
C HIS A 279 -4.09 -5.39 -8.71
N SER A 280 -3.37 -5.83 -9.72
CA SER A 280 -3.94 -6.49 -10.90
C SER A 280 -2.83 -7.17 -11.70
N ASN A 281 -2.94 -8.48 -11.84
CA ASN A 281 -2.08 -9.25 -12.73
C ASN A 281 -2.25 -8.75 -14.18
N PRO A 282 -1.18 -8.42 -14.93
CA PRO A 282 -1.26 -7.89 -16.29
C PRO A 282 -1.68 -8.92 -17.35
N THR A 283 -2.23 -10.05 -16.96
CA THR A 283 -2.71 -11.11 -17.86
C THR A 283 -4.19 -10.94 -18.19
N SER A 284 -4.66 -11.69 -19.19
CA SER A 284 -6.10 -11.81 -19.49
C SER A 284 -6.78 -10.46 -19.77
N GLY A 285 -6.10 -9.57 -20.49
CA GLY A 285 -6.65 -8.26 -20.88
C GLY A 285 -6.48 -7.16 -19.84
N ASN A 286 -5.73 -7.38 -18.77
CA ASN A 286 -5.50 -6.38 -17.70
C ASN A 286 -4.16 -5.62 -17.84
N GLU A 287 -3.37 -5.88 -18.87
CA GLU A 287 -2.07 -5.21 -19.09
C GLU A 287 -2.18 -3.69 -19.02
N TYR A 288 -3.24 -3.10 -19.59
CA TYR A 288 -3.45 -1.66 -19.61
C TYR A 288 -3.44 -1.02 -18.21
N LYS A 289 -3.89 -1.74 -17.18
CA LYS A 289 -3.88 -1.24 -15.80
C LYS A 289 -2.44 -1.01 -15.34
N VAL A 290 -1.60 -2.04 -15.42
CA VAL A 290 -0.19 -1.96 -15.03
C VAL A 290 0.55 -0.93 -15.87
N VAL A 291 0.28 -0.87 -17.19
CA VAL A 291 0.82 0.16 -18.09
C VAL A 291 0.46 1.57 -17.60
N ASN A 292 -0.79 1.83 -17.26
CA ASN A 292 -1.23 3.14 -16.78
C ASN A 292 -0.63 3.50 -15.42
N TRP A 293 -0.47 2.53 -14.53
CA TRP A 293 0.19 2.75 -13.23
C TRP A 293 1.67 3.10 -13.40
N ILE A 294 2.38 2.38 -14.27
CA ILE A 294 3.79 2.70 -14.59
C ILE A 294 3.88 4.07 -15.26
N ARG A 295 2.96 4.45 -16.17
CA ARG A 295 2.92 5.79 -16.76
C ARG A 295 2.74 6.88 -15.71
N ALA A 296 1.79 6.70 -14.79
CA ALA A 296 1.57 7.65 -13.70
C ALA A 296 2.79 7.74 -12.78
N ALA A 297 3.35 6.61 -12.38
CA ALA A 297 4.53 6.53 -11.52
C ALA A 297 5.78 7.15 -12.18
N ALA A 298 5.98 6.94 -13.48
CA ALA A 298 7.07 7.53 -14.24
C ALA A 298 6.97 9.06 -14.30
N MET A 299 5.75 9.62 -14.40
CA MET A 299 5.53 11.06 -14.30
C MET A 299 5.94 11.60 -12.91
N LEU A 300 5.58 10.89 -11.83
CA LEU A 300 6.00 11.27 -10.48
C LEU A 300 7.52 11.19 -10.31
N ALA A 301 8.15 10.15 -10.86
CA ALA A 301 9.60 9.95 -10.85
C ALA A 301 10.35 10.82 -11.87
N GLN A 302 9.62 11.59 -12.71
CA GLN A 302 10.16 12.49 -13.73
C GLN A 302 11.10 11.78 -14.73
N ILE A 303 10.75 10.58 -15.15
CA ILE A 303 11.47 9.80 -16.15
C ILE A 303 10.60 9.51 -17.38
N ASP A 304 11.24 9.20 -18.51
CA ASP A 304 10.57 8.61 -19.67
C ASP A 304 10.60 7.06 -19.52
N PRO A 305 9.43 6.41 -19.31
CA PRO A 305 9.39 4.97 -19.06
C PRO A 305 9.76 4.13 -20.29
N VAL A 306 9.69 4.67 -21.50
CA VAL A 306 10.09 3.97 -22.73
C VAL A 306 11.61 4.00 -22.88
N VAL A 307 12.22 5.16 -22.67
CA VAL A 307 13.69 5.32 -22.74
C VAL A 307 14.38 4.48 -21.67
N THR A 308 13.78 4.37 -20.49
CA THR A 308 14.32 3.60 -19.36
C THR A 308 13.93 2.12 -19.36
N GLY A 309 13.09 1.69 -20.33
CA GLY A 309 12.73 0.29 -20.54
C GLY A 309 11.65 -0.27 -19.62
N TYR A 310 10.95 0.58 -18.86
CA TYR A 310 9.78 0.15 -18.06
C TYR A 310 8.55 -0.09 -18.93
N LEU A 311 8.45 0.60 -20.06
CA LEU A 311 7.43 0.40 -21.08
C LEU A 311 8.09 0.29 -22.48
N MET A 312 7.33 -0.21 -23.44
CA MET A 312 7.63 -0.14 -24.87
C MET A 312 6.45 0.48 -25.62
N ILE A 313 6.70 0.86 -26.88
CA ILE A 313 5.63 1.27 -27.80
C ILE A 313 5.49 0.18 -28.86
N ASP A 314 4.27 -0.31 -29.05
CA ASP A 314 3.97 -1.32 -30.07
C ASP A 314 3.90 -0.73 -31.50
N GLY A 315 3.71 -1.59 -32.51
CA GLY A 315 3.63 -1.18 -33.89
C GLY A 315 2.41 -0.28 -34.22
N GLN A 316 1.44 -0.16 -33.32
CA GLN A 316 0.28 0.70 -33.42
C GLN A 316 0.46 2.03 -32.66
N GLY A 317 1.56 2.21 -31.96
CA GLY A 317 1.84 3.39 -31.15
C GLY A 317 1.28 3.34 -29.72
N ASN A 318 0.84 2.17 -29.23
CA ASN A 318 0.32 2.02 -27.89
C ASN A 318 1.44 1.68 -26.90
N PRO A 319 1.38 2.22 -25.65
CA PRO A 319 2.29 1.80 -24.59
C PRO A 319 1.96 0.38 -24.11
N ARG A 320 2.98 -0.45 -24.01
CA ARG A 320 2.88 -1.86 -23.62
C ARG A 320 3.96 -2.21 -22.60
N LEU A 321 3.76 -3.30 -21.87
CA LEU A 321 4.81 -3.87 -21.03
C LEU A 321 5.91 -4.47 -21.91
N PRO A 322 7.21 -4.31 -21.56
CA PRO A 322 8.31 -4.85 -22.33
C PRO A 322 8.40 -6.37 -22.21
N ALA A 323 8.91 -7.02 -23.24
CA ALA A 323 9.31 -8.43 -23.18
C ALA A 323 10.59 -8.57 -22.36
N LEU A 324 10.48 -8.95 -21.09
CA LEU A 324 11.61 -8.99 -20.14
C LEU A 324 12.49 -10.24 -20.26
N ARG A 325 12.00 -11.30 -20.91
CA ARG A 325 12.77 -12.50 -21.23
C ARG A 325 12.73 -12.69 -22.74
N LYS A 326 13.70 -13.36 -23.32
CA LYS A 326 13.75 -13.62 -24.78
C LYS A 326 12.64 -14.60 -25.21
N LEU A 327 11.40 -14.19 -25.09
CA LEU A 327 10.22 -15.02 -25.39
C LEU A 327 9.53 -14.63 -26.71
N GLY A 328 10.10 -13.67 -27.46
CA GLY A 328 9.48 -13.12 -28.66
C GLY A 328 8.38 -12.08 -28.35
N ASP A 329 7.73 -11.61 -29.39
CA ASP A 329 6.65 -10.62 -29.31
C ASP A 329 5.37 -11.30 -28.89
N ILE A 330 5.13 -11.34 -27.59
CA ILE A 330 3.91 -11.91 -27.01
C ILE A 330 3.01 -10.77 -26.52
N ASP A 331 1.78 -10.78 -26.99
CA ASP A 331 0.78 -9.80 -26.62
C ASP A 331 0.07 -10.19 -25.32
N LEU A 332 0.38 -9.50 -24.23
CA LEU A 332 -0.25 -9.73 -22.92
C LEU A 332 -1.72 -9.31 -22.88
N ALA A 333 -2.17 -8.47 -23.81
CA ALA A 333 -3.59 -8.13 -23.93
C ALA A 333 -4.41 -9.23 -24.63
N ASP A 334 -3.76 -10.10 -25.42
CA ASP A 334 -4.40 -11.27 -26.03
C ASP A 334 -4.52 -12.39 -24.98
N LEU A 335 -5.73 -12.88 -24.78
CA LEU A 335 -6.03 -13.98 -23.85
C LEU A 335 -5.29 -15.29 -24.19
N GLY A 336 -4.91 -15.49 -25.46
CA GLY A 336 -4.21 -16.65 -25.95
C GLY A 336 -2.69 -16.55 -25.88
N GLN A 337 -2.15 -15.37 -25.57
CA GLN A 337 -0.72 -15.09 -25.58
C GLN A 337 -0.29 -14.52 -24.23
N THR A 338 0.66 -15.15 -23.60
CA THR A 338 1.10 -14.80 -22.26
C THR A 338 2.62 -14.71 -22.19
N ASN A 339 3.17 -13.51 -22.33
CA ASN A 339 4.54 -13.24 -21.90
C ASN A 339 4.52 -12.83 -20.43
N VAL A 340 4.14 -13.77 -19.56
CA VAL A 340 4.02 -13.50 -18.13
C VAL A 340 5.18 -14.14 -17.40
N LEU A 341 5.79 -13.35 -16.54
CA LEU A 341 6.57 -13.93 -15.45
C LEU A 341 5.58 -14.53 -14.44
N ALA A 342 5.91 -15.71 -13.92
CA ALA A 342 5.12 -16.33 -12.86
C ALA A 342 4.95 -15.40 -11.66
N GLU A 343 5.99 -14.62 -11.37
CA GLU A 343 6.09 -13.64 -10.28
C GLU A 343 4.95 -12.63 -10.30
N TYR A 344 4.44 -12.22 -11.47
CA TYR A 344 3.30 -11.30 -11.58
C TYR A 344 2.03 -11.89 -10.99
N THR A 345 1.79 -13.17 -11.27
CA THR A 345 0.62 -13.87 -10.75
C THR A 345 0.79 -14.24 -9.28
N LEU A 346 1.99 -14.68 -8.91
CA LEU A 346 2.28 -15.10 -7.54
C LEU A 346 2.09 -13.93 -6.58
N HIS A 347 2.63 -12.77 -6.91
CA HIS A 347 2.48 -11.57 -6.09
C HIS A 347 1.02 -11.06 -6.04
N ASN A 348 0.27 -11.11 -7.15
CA ASN A 348 -1.15 -10.78 -7.13
C ASN A 348 -1.98 -11.72 -6.23
N LEU A 349 -1.64 -13.01 -6.19
CA LEU A 349 -2.31 -13.98 -5.34
C LEU A 349 -1.93 -13.81 -3.87
N SER A 350 -0.68 -13.47 -3.57
CA SER A 350 -0.20 -13.30 -2.20
C SER A 350 -0.83 -12.08 -1.51
N ASP A 351 -1.16 -11.03 -2.27
CA ASP A 351 -1.82 -9.83 -1.76
C ASP A 351 -3.31 -10.00 -1.43
N ALA A 352 -3.88 -11.19 -1.67
CA ALA A 352 -5.31 -11.44 -1.52
C ALA A 352 -5.82 -11.53 -0.08
N ASP A 353 -4.98 -11.38 0.95
CA ASP A 353 -5.41 -11.47 2.35
C ASP A 353 -6.37 -10.33 2.74
N PHE A 354 -6.35 -9.21 2.02
CA PHE A 354 -7.31 -8.11 2.22
C PHE A 354 -8.77 -8.57 2.17
N THR A 355 -9.05 -9.66 1.46
CA THR A 355 -10.39 -10.26 1.35
C THR A 355 -10.92 -10.81 2.67
N TYR A 356 -10.03 -11.19 3.60
CA TYR A 356 -10.36 -11.59 4.96
C TYR A 356 -10.10 -10.47 5.97
N SER A 357 -9.01 -9.76 5.85
CA SER A 357 -8.61 -8.72 6.78
C SER A 357 -9.56 -7.52 6.80
N GLY A 358 -10.06 -7.06 5.64
CA GLY A 358 -11.04 -5.97 5.59
C GLY A 358 -12.31 -6.27 6.40
N PRO A 359 -13.04 -7.37 6.11
CA PRO A 359 -14.16 -7.80 6.94
C PRO A 359 -13.80 -8.02 8.41
N SER A 360 -12.58 -8.50 8.70
CA SER A 360 -12.11 -8.71 10.07
C SER A 360 -12.01 -7.39 10.85
N VAL A 361 -11.51 -6.33 10.23
CA VAL A 361 -11.44 -5.00 10.84
C VAL A 361 -12.84 -4.48 11.19
N VAL A 362 -13.81 -4.61 10.28
CA VAL A 362 -15.20 -4.20 10.51
C VAL A 362 -15.82 -4.97 11.68
N ALA A 363 -15.64 -6.29 11.70
CA ALA A 363 -16.16 -7.14 12.76
C ALA A 363 -15.46 -6.85 14.10
N ALA A 364 -14.14 -6.75 14.12
CA ALA A 364 -13.37 -6.43 15.32
C ALA A 364 -13.79 -5.07 15.92
N GLN A 365 -13.98 -4.04 15.09
CA GLN A 365 -14.47 -2.75 15.56
C GLN A 365 -15.83 -2.87 16.29
N THR A 366 -16.78 -3.63 15.73
CA THR A 366 -18.08 -3.87 16.34
C THR A 366 -17.96 -4.58 17.70
N ILE A 367 -17.10 -5.60 17.76
CA ILE A 367 -16.81 -6.35 18.99
C ILE A 367 -16.19 -5.43 20.04
N LEU A 368 -15.18 -4.66 19.66
CA LEU A 368 -14.47 -3.75 20.55
C LEU A 368 -15.36 -2.62 21.06
N GLN A 369 -16.23 -2.04 20.21
CA GLN A 369 -17.22 -1.05 20.64
C GLN A 369 -18.18 -1.63 21.69
N THR A 370 -18.58 -2.89 21.55
CA THR A 370 -19.44 -3.59 22.53
C THR A 370 -18.73 -3.77 23.87
N LEU A 371 -17.44 -4.05 23.87
CA LEU A 371 -16.65 -4.33 25.08
C LEU A 371 -16.04 -3.07 25.73
N ALA A 372 -15.83 -2.01 24.98
CA ALA A 372 -15.14 -0.79 25.45
C ALA A 372 -15.66 -0.21 26.77
N PRO A 373 -17.00 -0.15 27.03
CA PRO A 373 -17.50 0.38 28.29
C PRO A 373 -17.01 -0.39 29.52
N ARG A 374 -16.72 -1.68 29.40
CA ARG A 374 -16.19 -2.51 30.51
C ARG A 374 -14.76 -2.10 30.92
N TYR A 375 -14.07 -1.43 30.01
CA TYR A 375 -12.68 -0.97 30.19
C TYR A 375 -12.63 0.55 30.45
N GLY A 376 -13.79 1.22 30.56
CA GLY A 376 -13.90 2.65 30.85
C GLY A 376 -13.83 3.56 29.63
N TYR A 377 -13.97 3.00 28.43
CA TYR A 377 -13.95 3.76 27.18
C TYR A 377 -15.34 3.92 26.60
N ASP A 378 -15.61 5.12 26.10
CA ASP A 378 -16.85 5.49 25.40
C ASP A 378 -16.54 5.61 23.90
N PRO A 379 -17.08 4.73 23.03
CA PRO A 379 -16.83 4.79 21.59
C PRO A 379 -17.25 6.09 20.90
N SER A 380 -18.16 6.86 21.51
CA SER A 380 -18.56 8.17 20.99
C SER A 380 -17.49 9.26 21.19
N LYS A 381 -16.53 9.03 22.08
CA LYS A 381 -15.39 9.92 22.34
C LYS A 381 -14.21 9.50 21.48
N THR A 382 -14.31 9.74 20.16
CA THR A 382 -13.43 9.23 19.10
C THR A 382 -11.94 9.23 19.49
N SER A 383 -11.37 10.38 19.86
CA SER A 383 -9.93 10.47 20.14
C SER A 383 -9.50 9.60 21.33
N VAL A 384 -10.30 9.60 22.43
CA VAL A 384 -10.01 8.81 23.63
C VAL A 384 -10.16 7.32 23.33
N TYR A 385 -11.21 6.95 22.61
CA TYR A 385 -11.47 5.56 22.23
C TYR A 385 -10.41 5.03 21.26
N ASN A 386 -10.09 5.76 20.20
CA ASN A 386 -9.11 5.32 19.22
C ASN A 386 -7.71 5.20 19.82
N ASN A 387 -7.23 6.26 20.47
CA ASN A 387 -5.86 6.28 20.98
C ASN A 387 -5.65 5.44 22.26
N GLY A 388 -6.70 5.29 23.08
CA GLY A 388 -6.58 4.58 24.35
C GLY A 388 -7.05 3.13 24.33
N PHE A 389 -7.86 2.73 23.33
CA PHE A 389 -8.44 1.39 23.31
C PHE A 389 -8.36 0.71 21.95
N ARG A 390 -9.05 1.25 20.91
CA ARG A 390 -9.12 0.58 19.59
C ARG A 390 -7.75 0.31 18.98
N ASN A 391 -6.94 1.35 18.81
CA ASN A 391 -5.64 1.23 18.16
C ASN A 391 -4.64 0.40 18.99
N PRO A 392 -4.54 0.58 20.34
CA PRO A 392 -3.77 -0.34 21.17
C PRO A 392 -4.18 -1.80 21.01
N VAL A 393 -5.48 -2.10 21.13
CA VAL A 393 -5.95 -3.49 21.00
C VAL A 393 -5.59 -4.06 19.62
N LEU A 394 -5.94 -3.36 18.53
CA LEU A 394 -5.72 -3.87 17.18
C LEU A 394 -4.23 -3.96 16.81
N SER A 395 -3.39 -3.07 17.34
CA SER A 395 -1.95 -3.16 17.13
C SER A 395 -1.31 -4.36 17.85
N PHE A 396 -1.85 -4.78 18.99
CA PHE A 396 -1.32 -5.90 19.79
C PHE A 396 -1.93 -7.25 19.40
N GLU A 397 -3.24 -7.29 19.11
CA GLU A 397 -3.99 -8.52 18.89
C GLU A 397 -4.34 -8.79 17.43
N THR A 398 -4.23 -7.80 16.55
CA THR A 398 -4.74 -7.77 15.18
C THR A 398 -6.27 -7.95 15.09
N ALA A 399 -6.87 -7.47 14.01
CA ALA A 399 -8.31 -7.59 13.80
C ALA A 399 -8.72 -9.04 13.50
N GLU A 400 -7.87 -9.74 12.77
CA GLU A 400 -8.04 -11.13 12.36
C GLU A 400 -8.07 -12.05 13.59
N HIS A 401 -7.13 -11.85 14.51
CA HIS A 401 -7.08 -12.61 15.77
C HIS A 401 -8.33 -12.36 16.62
N ILE A 402 -8.75 -11.11 16.78
CA ILE A 402 -10.00 -10.76 17.49
C ILE A 402 -11.21 -11.47 16.87
N LEU A 403 -11.32 -11.49 15.53
CA LEU A 403 -12.43 -12.16 14.85
C LEU A 403 -12.37 -13.68 15.04
N MET A 404 -11.19 -14.30 14.93
CA MET A 404 -10.99 -15.74 15.13
C MET A 404 -11.31 -16.14 16.58
N LEU A 405 -10.90 -15.36 17.58
CA LEU A 405 -11.26 -15.57 18.98
C LEU A 405 -12.79 -15.49 19.17
N TYR A 406 -13.40 -14.47 18.61
CA TYR A 406 -14.85 -14.33 18.68
C TYR A 406 -15.58 -15.52 18.02
N SER A 407 -15.11 -15.95 16.85
CA SER A 407 -15.71 -17.08 16.12
C SER A 407 -15.58 -18.40 16.88
N GLY A 408 -14.48 -18.61 17.61
CA GLY A 408 -14.24 -19.85 18.36
C GLY A 408 -14.76 -19.83 19.80
N GLN A 409 -14.77 -18.67 20.46
CA GLN A 409 -14.98 -18.54 21.92
C GLN A 409 -16.01 -17.46 22.30
N GLY A 410 -16.58 -16.75 21.31
CA GLY A 410 -17.52 -15.65 21.54
C GLY A 410 -16.87 -14.45 22.21
N LEU A 411 -17.70 -13.55 22.76
CA LEU A 411 -17.24 -12.37 23.49
C LEU A 411 -16.34 -12.70 24.69
N ALA A 412 -16.54 -13.86 25.32
CA ALA A 412 -15.73 -14.25 26.48
C ALA A 412 -14.26 -14.51 26.12
N GLY A 413 -13.98 -15.09 24.95
CA GLY A 413 -12.63 -15.29 24.47
C GLY A 413 -11.92 -13.96 24.21
N VAL A 414 -12.59 -13.03 23.51
CA VAL A 414 -12.04 -11.69 23.28
C VAL A 414 -11.81 -10.94 24.59
N GLN A 415 -12.77 -11.00 25.53
CA GLN A 415 -12.64 -10.35 26.83
C GLN A 415 -11.41 -10.86 27.60
N ALA A 416 -11.11 -12.15 27.53
CA ALA A 416 -9.94 -12.73 28.19
C ALA A 416 -8.62 -12.13 27.69
N GLU A 417 -8.50 -11.85 26.39
CA GLU A 417 -7.33 -11.15 25.84
C GLU A 417 -7.30 -9.67 26.26
N LEU A 418 -8.43 -8.97 26.20
CA LEU A 418 -8.49 -7.58 26.66
C LEU A 418 -8.16 -7.43 28.15
N ASP A 419 -8.51 -8.40 28.99
CA ASP A 419 -8.14 -8.42 30.41
C ASP A 419 -6.62 -8.58 30.60
N LYS A 420 -5.93 -9.30 29.70
CA LYS A 420 -4.46 -9.36 29.69
C LYS A 420 -3.87 -8.00 29.34
N LEU A 421 -4.32 -7.39 28.23
CA LEU A 421 -3.85 -6.08 27.81
C LEU A 421 -4.05 -5.01 28.88
N LYS A 422 -5.19 -5.06 29.60
CA LYS A 422 -5.45 -4.18 30.75
C LYS A 422 -4.46 -4.42 31.90
N LYS A 423 -4.17 -5.69 32.22
CA LYS A 423 -3.19 -6.05 33.27
C LYS A 423 -1.78 -5.59 32.91
N GLU A 424 -1.47 -5.55 31.63
CA GLU A 424 -0.18 -5.10 31.09
C GLU A 424 -0.11 -3.58 30.88
N HIS A 425 -1.18 -2.85 31.22
CA HIS A 425 -1.31 -1.40 31.07
C HIS A 425 -1.22 -0.92 29.60
N ILE A 426 -1.66 -1.75 28.69
CA ILE A 426 -1.74 -1.39 27.25
C ILE A 426 -3.04 -0.61 26.99
N ILE A 427 -4.14 -0.99 27.66
CA ILE A 427 -5.45 -0.31 27.62
C ILE A 427 -5.94 0.05 29.02
#